data_04359b08951f6ec7e0c1fe3029b7b6f8
#
_entry.id   04359b08951f6ec7e0c1fe3029b7b6f8
#
_cell.length_a   1.000
_cell.length_b   1.000
_cell.length_c   1.000
_cell.angle_alpha   90.00
_cell.angle_beta   90.00
_cell.angle_gamma   90.00
#
_symmetry.space_group_name_H-M   'P 1'
#
loop_
_entity.id
_entity.type
_entity.pdbx_description
1 polymer ?
#
loop_
_entity_poly.entity_id
_entity_poly.type
_entity_poly.pdbx_seq_one_letter_code
_entity_poly.pdbx_strand_id
1 'polypeptide(L)'
;DRLIVFSDDPKWCLEQGMFSDDSIMISEGNDADIDLCLMTKCDYHIIANSSFSWWGAWLGNSEKIIAPSNWFADSCAGKSVKDMEFGDWTWV
;
A
#
# COMPACT_ATOMS: atom_id res chain seq x y z
N ASP A 1 -11.24 7.19 12.45
CA ASP A 1 -10.46 6.76 11.29
C ASP A 1 -10.11 5.27 11.43
N ARG A 2 -10.08 4.57 10.30
CA ARG A 2 -9.77 3.15 10.26
C ARG A 2 -8.57 2.89 9.37
N LEU A 3 -7.74 1.95 9.79
CA LEU A 3 -6.63 1.45 9.00
C LEU A 3 -6.96 0.05 8.49
N ILE A 4 -6.78 -0.16 7.19
CA ILE A 4 -6.95 -1.48 6.58
C ILE A 4 -5.60 -1.93 6.06
N VAL A 5 -5.18 -3.12 6.47
CA VAL A 5 -3.90 -3.72 6.06
C VAL A 5 -4.16 -4.76 4.99
N PHE A 6 -3.49 -4.63 3.85
CA PHE A 6 -3.52 -5.60 2.76
C PHE A 6 -2.17 -6.28 2.66
N SER A 7 -2.18 -7.61 2.57
CA SER A 7 -0.95 -8.39 2.54
C SER A 7 -1.18 -9.70 1.80
N ASP A 8 -0.14 -10.22 1.18
CA ASP A 8 -0.12 -11.58 0.65
C ASP A 8 0.06 -12.62 1.77
N ASP A 9 0.36 -12.16 2.99
CA ASP A 9 0.47 -13.02 4.18
C ASP A 9 -0.32 -12.42 5.34
N PRO A 10 -1.65 -12.44 5.29
CA PRO A 10 -2.48 -11.84 6.34
C PRO A 10 -2.29 -12.53 7.70
N LYS A 11 -1.95 -13.81 7.71
CA LYS A 11 -1.70 -14.54 8.95
C LYS A 11 -0.50 -13.95 9.69
N TRP A 12 0.56 -13.62 8.97
CA TRP A 12 1.72 -12.95 9.56
C TRP A 12 1.30 -11.61 10.18
N CYS A 13 0.48 -10.84 9.48
CA CYS A 13 0.00 -9.56 9.97
C CYS A 13 -0.80 -9.70 11.27
N LEU A 14 -1.65 -10.73 11.37
CA LEU A 14 -2.44 -10.99 12.56
C LEU A 14 -1.58 -11.29 13.79
N GLU A 15 -0.38 -11.81 13.58
CA GLU A 15 0.56 -12.14 14.66
C GLU A 15 1.35 -10.93 15.15
N GLN A 16 1.27 -9.78 14.46
CA GLN A 16 2.04 -8.59 14.82
C GLN A 16 1.27 -7.73 15.82
N GLY A 17 1.91 -7.42 16.95
CA GLY A 17 1.30 -6.59 17.98
C GLY A 17 0.91 -5.20 17.50
N MET A 18 1.65 -4.66 16.52
CA MET A 18 1.36 -3.33 15.98
C MET A 18 -0.01 -3.26 15.29
N PHE A 19 -0.58 -4.38 14.88
CA PHE A 19 -1.87 -4.44 14.20
C PHE A 19 -2.99 -4.96 15.09
N SER A 20 -2.80 -5.00 16.40
CA SER A 20 -3.77 -5.59 17.33
C SER A 20 -4.86 -4.61 17.79
N ASP A 21 -4.77 -3.34 17.42
CA ASP A 21 -5.76 -2.34 17.78
C ASP A 21 -7.09 -2.61 17.07
N ASP A 22 -8.21 -2.39 17.75
CA ASP A 22 -9.54 -2.62 17.20
C ASP A 22 -9.87 -1.74 15.99
N SER A 23 -9.18 -0.59 15.85
CA SER A 23 -9.35 0.30 14.70
C SER A 23 -8.62 -0.20 13.45
N ILE A 24 -7.83 -1.27 13.57
CA ILE A 24 -7.06 -1.84 12.47
C ILE A 24 -7.74 -3.12 12.00
N MET A 25 -8.02 -3.18 10.70
CA MET A 25 -8.60 -4.35 10.05
C MET A 25 -7.56 -4.94 9.10
N ILE A 26 -7.40 -6.26 9.13
CA ILE A 26 -6.54 -6.96 8.19
C ILE A 26 -7.43 -7.65 7.16
N SER A 27 -7.26 -7.30 5.89
CA SER A 27 -8.02 -7.91 4.80
C SER A 27 -7.51 -9.34 4.58
N GLU A 28 -8.40 -10.31 4.65
CA GLU A 28 -8.05 -11.72 4.44
C GLU A 28 -9.20 -12.47 3.80
N GLY A 29 -8.87 -13.57 3.13
CA GLY A 29 -9.88 -14.41 2.49
C GLY A 29 -10.42 -13.87 1.20
N ASN A 30 -9.86 -12.79 0.66
CA ASN A 30 -10.30 -12.19 -0.60
C ASN A 30 -9.31 -12.52 -1.71
N ASP A 31 -9.82 -12.56 -2.94
CA ASP A 31 -8.97 -12.62 -4.12
C ASP A 31 -8.29 -11.27 -4.34
N ALA A 32 -7.22 -11.25 -5.14
CA ALA A 32 -6.42 -10.05 -5.38
C ALA A 32 -7.24 -8.91 -5.98
N ASP A 33 -8.16 -9.23 -6.88
CA ASP A 33 -9.02 -8.21 -7.51
C ASP A 33 -9.97 -7.57 -6.50
N ILE A 34 -10.45 -8.32 -5.52
CA ILE A 34 -11.26 -7.78 -4.42
C ILE A 34 -10.43 -6.83 -3.57
N ASP A 35 -9.22 -7.24 -3.19
CA ASP A 35 -8.32 -6.40 -2.41
C ASP A 35 -7.99 -5.11 -3.17
N LEU A 36 -7.72 -5.20 -4.45
CA LEU A 36 -7.46 -4.03 -5.28
C LEU A 36 -8.65 -3.07 -5.27
N CYS A 37 -9.86 -3.60 -5.42
CA CYS A 37 -11.07 -2.81 -5.37
C CYS A 37 -11.24 -2.11 -4.02
N LEU A 38 -10.97 -2.80 -2.92
CA LEU A 38 -11.05 -2.21 -1.58
C LEU A 38 -10.02 -1.10 -1.39
N MET A 39 -8.80 -1.28 -1.91
CA MET A 39 -7.77 -0.25 -1.87
C MET A 39 -8.24 1.04 -2.53
N THR A 40 -8.98 0.94 -3.62
CA THR A 40 -9.47 2.11 -4.36
C THR A 40 -10.48 2.91 -3.57
N LYS A 41 -11.06 2.34 -2.52
CA LYS A 41 -12.04 3.02 -1.67
C LYS A 41 -11.41 3.78 -0.51
N CYS A 42 -10.11 3.72 -0.35
CA CYS A 42 -9.39 4.39 0.73
C CYS A 42 -8.94 5.78 0.30
N ASP A 43 -8.95 6.73 1.23
CA ASP A 43 -8.59 8.12 0.96
C ASP A 43 -7.07 8.32 0.95
N TYR A 44 -6.36 7.57 1.79
CA TYR A 44 -4.92 7.68 1.97
C TYR A 44 -4.29 6.29 1.84
N HIS A 45 -3.07 6.24 1.32
CA HIS A 45 -2.38 4.98 1.11
C HIS A 45 -0.96 5.03 1.65
N ILE A 46 -0.56 3.97 2.34
CA ILE A 46 0.83 3.68 2.67
C ILE A 46 1.15 2.42 1.88
N ILE A 47 2.04 2.52 0.89
CA ILE A 47 2.28 1.44 -0.04
C ILE A 47 3.69 0.86 0.10
N ALA A 48 3.81 -0.42 -0.21
CA ALA A 48 5.10 -1.08 -0.36
C ALA A 48 5.65 -0.82 -1.77
N ASN A 49 6.87 -1.27 -2.02
CA ASN A 49 7.48 -1.22 -3.36
C ASN A 49 6.90 -2.30 -4.27
N SER A 50 5.60 -2.22 -4.51
CA SER A 50 4.80 -3.21 -5.21
C SER A 50 3.95 -2.51 -6.25
N SER A 51 3.97 -3.00 -7.48
CA SER A 51 3.11 -2.46 -8.54
C SER A 51 1.64 -2.63 -8.21
N PHE A 52 1.27 -3.69 -7.50
CA PHE A 52 -0.09 -3.93 -7.06
C PHE A 52 -0.57 -2.80 -6.12
N SER A 53 0.24 -2.45 -5.12
CA SER A 53 -0.07 -1.36 -4.19
C SER A 53 -0.14 -0.02 -4.91
N TRP A 54 0.78 0.20 -5.86
CA TRP A 54 0.81 1.42 -6.67
C TRP A 54 -0.50 1.58 -7.46
N TRP A 55 -0.95 0.50 -8.11
CA TRP A 55 -2.20 0.52 -8.87
C TRP A 55 -3.40 0.77 -7.98
N GLY A 56 -3.41 0.19 -6.77
CA GLY A 56 -4.48 0.43 -5.80
C GLY A 56 -4.62 1.91 -5.45
N ALA A 57 -3.50 2.56 -5.22
CA ALA A 57 -3.47 3.99 -4.92
C ALA A 57 -3.87 4.83 -6.14
N TRP A 58 -3.33 4.49 -7.33
CA TRP A 58 -3.59 5.23 -8.55
C TRP A 58 -5.05 5.15 -8.98
N LEU A 59 -5.62 3.94 -9.00
CA LEU A 59 -7.01 3.72 -9.40
C LEU A 59 -8.00 4.34 -8.42
N GLY A 60 -7.62 4.42 -7.14
CA GLY A 60 -8.43 5.05 -6.10
C GLY A 60 -8.34 6.55 -6.04
N ASN A 61 -7.46 7.14 -6.85
CA ASN A 61 -7.22 8.59 -6.85
C ASN A 61 -6.91 9.09 -5.44
N SER A 62 -5.96 8.44 -4.78
CA SER A 62 -5.59 8.71 -3.39
C SER A 62 -5.18 10.16 -3.18
N GLU A 63 -5.65 10.76 -2.10
CA GLU A 63 -5.31 12.14 -1.74
C GLU A 63 -3.88 12.27 -1.24
N LYS A 64 -3.37 11.25 -0.56
CA LYS A 64 -2.01 11.27 -0.01
C LYS A 64 -1.42 9.87 -0.02
N ILE A 65 -0.17 9.75 -0.45
CA ILE A 65 0.51 8.48 -0.56
C ILE A 65 1.87 8.56 0.15
N ILE A 66 2.13 7.57 0.99
CA ILE A 66 3.44 7.37 1.63
C ILE A 66 4.05 6.12 1.02
N ALA A 67 5.27 6.22 0.51
CA ALA A 67 5.94 5.14 -0.20
C ALA A 67 7.43 5.05 0.19
N PRO A 68 8.05 3.88 0.07
CA PRO A 68 9.46 3.72 0.37
C PRO A 68 10.34 4.34 -0.71
N SER A 69 11.35 5.13 -0.30
CA SER A 69 12.25 5.80 -1.25
C SER A 69 13.15 4.83 -2.00
N ASN A 70 13.43 3.65 -1.42
CA ASN A 70 14.23 2.61 -2.06
C ASN A 70 13.36 1.67 -2.92
N TRP A 71 12.51 2.25 -3.75
CA TRP A 71 11.54 1.50 -4.58
C TRP A 71 12.22 0.51 -5.51
N PHE A 72 13.30 0.93 -6.15
CA PHE A 72 14.02 0.09 -7.11
C PHE A 72 15.18 -0.63 -6.44
N ALA A 73 15.42 -1.89 -6.86
CA ALA A 73 16.59 -2.64 -6.41
C ALA A 73 17.88 -1.99 -6.97
N ASP A 74 19.03 -2.33 -6.37
CA ASP A 74 20.34 -1.79 -6.78
C ASP A 74 20.61 -2.06 -8.28
N SER A 75 20.14 -3.19 -8.80
CA SER A 75 20.28 -3.52 -10.22
C SER A 75 19.51 -2.57 -11.14
N CYS A 76 18.60 -1.79 -10.57
CA CYS A 76 17.83 -0.78 -11.30
C CYS A 76 18.32 0.63 -10.98
N ALA A 77 19.56 0.77 -10.52
CA ALA A 77 20.16 2.07 -10.23
C ALA A 77 20.04 3.00 -11.44
N GLY A 78 19.68 4.25 -11.20
CA GLY A 78 19.42 5.21 -12.26
C GLY A 78 17.96 5.38 -12.60
N LYS A 79 17.08 4.50 -12.16
CA LYS A 79 15.64 4.70 -12.29
C LYS A 79 15.18 5.75 -11.29
N SER A 80 14.24 6.59 -11.69
CA SER A 80 13.71 7.64 -10.83
C SER A 80 12.35 7.25 -10.27
N VAL A 81 12.20 7.34 -8.95
CA VAL A 81 10.90 7.13 -8.32
C VAL A 81 9.92 8.25 -8.65
N LYS A 82 10.42 9.41 -9.06
CA LYS A 82 9.56 10.56 -9.41
C LYS A 82 8.64 10.26 -10.58
N ASP A 83 9.04 9.36 -11.47
CA ASP A 83 8.21 8.98 -12.61
C ASP A 83 6.96 8.21 -12.17
N MET A 84 6.92 7.74 -10.94
CA MET A 84 5.79 7.00 -10.39
C MET A 84 4.80 7.89 -9.64
N GLU A 85 5.16 9.13 -9.39
CA GLU A 85 4.36 10.05 -8.59
C GLU A 85 3.10 10.52 -9.33
N PHE A 86 2.03 10.59 -8.56
CA PHE A 86 0.82 11.30 -8.91
C PHE A 86 0.23 11.84 -7.60
N GLY A 87 -0.37 13.03 -7.63
CA GLY A 87 -0.91 13.59 -6.40
C GLY A 87 0.16 13.94 -5.35
N ASP A 88 -0.16 13.79 -4.08
CA ASP A 88 0.69 14.17 -2.94
C ASP A 88 1.43 12.95 -2.41
N TRP A 89 2.71 12.84 -2.73
CA TRP A 89 3.57 11.74 -2.33
C TRP A 89 4.56 12.16 -1.26
N THR A 90 4.78 11.26 -0.30
CA THR A 90 5.86 11.35 0.69
C THR A 90 6.71 10.09 0.60
N TRP A 91 7.98 10.27 0.32
CA TRP A 91 8.94 9.16 0.24
C TRP A 91 9.68 9.01 1.57
N VAL A 92 9.68 7.82 2.12
CA VAL A 92 10.29 7.53 3.44
C VAL A 92 11.44 6.55 3.35
#